data_5f351e6af8978f3844c17af0505c5bf8
#
_entry.id   5f351e6af8978f3844c17af0505c5bf8
#
_cell.length_a   1.000
_cell.length_b   1.000
_cell.length_c   1.000
_cell.angle_alpha   90.00
_cell.angle_beta   90.00
_cell.angle_gamma   90.00
#
_symmetry.space_group_name_H-M   'P 1'
#
loop_
_entity.id
_entity.type
_entity.pdbx_description
1 polymer ?
#
loop_
_entity_poly.entity_id
_entity_poly.type
_entity_poly.pdbx_seq_one_letter_code
_entity_poly.pdbx_strand_id
1 'polypeptide(L)'
;MNNSGIKKSHTRILIILLLATITAGAIFMFSLLGKSQEEHRNRVYEVSLVNALKNSYEGIEEIKISNPEYTSPPGSWSCDVEIKFKHEEKIKYGVGYSIDTEEITDSSLEWENRVKDRQFLNENKGKTASKIRVTYSNNDEGEQ
;
A
#
# COMPACT_ATOMS: atom_id res chain seq x y z
N MET A 1 -32.75 -25.22 -28.65
CA MET A 1 -32.65 -23.90 -28.01
C MET A 1 -31.59 -23.92 -26.94
N ASN A 2 -30.54 -23.19 -27.16
CA ASN A 2 -29.32 -23.32 -26.36
C ASN A 2 -29.30 -22.40 -25.12
N ASN A 3 -29.77 -22.90 -23.97
CA ASN A 3 -29.56 -22.27 -22.68
C ASN A 3 -28.07 -22.28 -22.20
N SER A 4 -27.21 -23.04 -22.88
CA SER A 4 -25.80 -23.13 -22.56
C SER A 4 -24.99 -21.88 -22.95
N GLY A 5 -25.42 -21.14 -23.95
CA GLY A 5 -24.74 -19.89 -24.38
C GLY A 5 -24.90 -18.74 -23.41
N ILE A 6 -26.07 -18.60 -22.79
CA ILE A 6 -26.36 -17.53 -21.82
C ILE A 6 -25.61 -17.77 -20.51
N LYS A 7 -25.54 -19.02 -20.02
CA LYS A 7 -24.77 -19.36 -18.80
C LYS A 7 -23.27 -19.13 -18.98
N LYS A 8 -22.72 -19.47 -20.16
CA LYS A 8 -21.30 -19.18 -20.47
C LYS A 8 -21.01 -17.69 -20.56
N SER A 9 -21.92 -16.87 -21.06
CA SER A 9 -21.79 -15.42 -21.13
C SER A 9 -21.80 -14.79 -19.74
N HIS A 10 -22.70 -15.19 -18.84
CA HIS A 10 -22.76 -14.70 -17.47
C HIS A 10 -21.50 -15.08 -16.66
N THR A 11 -20.98 -16.28 -16.82
CA THR A 11 -19.76 -16.73 -16.19
C THR A 11 -18.54 -15.92 -16.67
N ARG A 12 -18.47 -15.60 -17.96
CA ARG A 12 -17.41 -14.74 -18.51
C ARG A 12 -17.49 -13.32 -17.99
N ILE A 13 -18.69 -12.74 -17.89
CA ILE A 13 -18.92 -11.41 -17.32
C ILE A 13 -18.55 -11.39 -15.84
N LEU A 14 -18.91 -12.41 -15.07
CA LEU A 14 -18.55 -12.55 -13.66
C LEU A 14 -17.04 -12.70 -13.47
N ILE A 15 -16.35 -13.45 -14.31
CA ILE A 15 -14.89 -13.57 -14.28
C ILE A 15 -14.22 -12.24 -14.65
N ILE A 16 -14.75 -11.53 -15.64
CA ILE A 16 -14.23 -10.19 -16.02
C ILE A 16 -14.47 -9.18 -14.91
N LEU A 17 -15.61 -9.19 -14.23
CA LEU A 17 -15.92 -8.34 -13.08
C LEU A 17 -15.05 -8.69 -11.85
N LEU A 18 -14.82 -9.97 -11.60
CA LEU A 18 -13.94 -10.43 -10.54
C LEU A 18 -12.48 -10.03 -10.81
N LEU A 19 -12.01 -10.17 -12.05
CA LEU A 19 -10.71 -9.68 -12.50
C LEU A 19 -10.63 -8.16 -12.41
N ALA A 20 -11.70 -7.41 -12.70
CA ALA A 20 -11.72 -5.95 -12.59
C ALA A 20 -11.70 -5.46 -11.15
N THR A 21 -12.27 -6.19 -10.18
CA THR A 21 -12.19 -5.85 -8.74
C THR A 21 -10.83 -6.19 -8.12
N ILE A 22 -10.17 -7.23 -8.63
CA ILE A 22 -8.78 -7.57 -8.28
C ILE A 22 -7.81 -6.61 -8.98
N THR A 23 -8.13 -6.12 -10.19
CA THR A 23 -7.23 -5.30 -11.01
C THR A 23 -7.08 -3.86 -10.55
N ALA A 24 -7.93 -3.32 -9.69
CA ALA A 24 -7.63 -2.02 -9.07
C ALA A 24 -6.34 -2.06 -8.22
N GLY A 25 -5.97 -3.25 -7.68
CA GLY A 25 -4.64 -3.47 -7.08
C GLY A 25 -3.62 -4.11 -8.03
N ALA A 26 -4.05 -4.81 -9.07
CA ALA A 26 -3.20 -5.63 -9.95
C ALA A 26 -2.71 -4.91 -11.22
N ILE A 27 -3.31 -3.80 -11.63
CA ILE A 27 -2.82 -2.97 -12.76
C ILE A 27 -1.38 -2.52 -12.49
N PHE A 28 -1.06 -2.24 -11.23
CA PHE A 28 0.32 -1.92 -10.82
C PHE A 28 1.27 -3.12 -10.87
N MET A 29 0.76 -4.34 -10.75
CA MET A 29 1.59 -5.55 -10.81
C MET A 29 1.94 -5.96 -12.24
N PHE A 30 1.07 -5.72 -13.21
CA PHE A 30 1.35 -6.01 -14.62
C PHE A 30 2.35 -5.05 -15.27
N SER A 31 2.43 -3.80 -14.80
CA SER A 31 3.48 -2.87 -15.24
C SER A 31 4.90 -3.29 -14.80
N LEU A 32 4.98 -4.31 -13.93
CA LEU A 32 6.22 -4.85 -13.39
C LEU A 32 6.80 -6.02 -14.20
N LEU A 33 6.13 -6.47 -15.25
CA LEU A 33 6.69 -7.46 -16.17
C LEU A 33 7.95 -6.92 -16.83
N GLY A 34 9.12 -7.42 -16.42
CA GLY A 34 10.44 -6.97 -16.87
C GLY A 34 11.29 -6.27 -15.81
N LYS A 35 10.74 -6.02 -14.61
CA LYS A 35 11.53 -5.52 -13.48
C LYS A 35 12.19 -6.65 -12.71
N SER A 36 13.23 -6.33 -11.92
CA SER A 36 13.92 -7.31 -11.08
C SER A 36 12.99 -7.96 -10.06
N GLN A 37 13.34 -9.16 -9.60
CA GLN A 37 12.58 -9.85 -8.55
C GLN A 37 12.53 -9.03 -7.24
N GLU A 38 13.57 -8.27 -6.96
CA GLU A 38 13.63 -7.37 -5.81
C GLU A 38 12.60 -6.24 -5.92
N GLU A 39 12.53 -5.56 -7.05
CA GLU A 39 11.52 -4.53 -7.29
C GLU A 39 10.10 -5.08 -7.24
N HIS A 40 9.89 -6.27 -7.77
CA HIS A 40 8.59 -6.94 -7.70
C HIS A 40 8.21 -7.27 -6.26
N ARG A 41 9.11 -7.83 -5.47
CA ARG A 41 8.90 -8.10 -4.05
C ARG A 41 8.57 -6.81 -3.30
N ASN A 42 9.40 -5.77 -3.48
CA ASN A 42 9.18 -4.49 -2.83
C ASN A 42 7.80 -3.92 -3.17
N ARG A 43 7.39 -3.95 -4.42
CA ARG A 43 6.07 -3.46 -4.81
C ARG A 43 4.93 -4.22 -4.12
N VAL A 44 5.03 -5.53 -3.98
CA VAL A 44 4.02 -6.33 -3.27
C VAL A 44 3.90 -5.87 -1.81
N TYR A 45 5.02 -5.69 -1.12
CA TYR A 45 5.02 -5.16 0.25
C TYR A 45 4.50 -3.72 0.33
N GLU A 46 4.91 -2.86 -0.56
CA GLU A 46 4.52 -1.45 -0.60
C GLU A 46 3.02 -1.27 -0.81
N VAL A 47 2.42 -2.00 -1.74
CA VAL A 47 0.97 -1.97 -1.98
C VAL A 47 0.20 -2.44 -0.75
N SER A 48 0.66 -3.51 -0.12
CA SER A 48 0.04 -4.03 1.10
C SER A 48 0.20 -3.06 2.27
N LEU A 49 1.37 -2.46 2.45
CA LEU A 49 1.64 -1.44 3.47
C LEU A 49 0.74 -0.21 3.32
N VAL A 50 0.57 0.29 2.09
CA VAL A 50 -0.32 1.43 1.83
C VAL A 50 -1.75 1.11 2.27
N ASN A 51 -2.26 -0.08 1.97
CA ASN A 51 -3.56 -0.52 2.43
C ASN A 51 -3.65 -0.58 3.97
N ALA A 52 -2.62 -1.09 4.63
CA ALA A 52 -2.56 -1.15 6.09
C ALA A 52 -2.52 0.25 6.72
N LEU A 53 -1.78 1.19 6.14
CA LEU A 53 -1.75 2.60 6.58
C LEU A 53 -3.10 3.28 6.39
N LYS A 54 -3.74 3.09 5.25
CA LYS A 54 -5.09 3.60 4.99
C LYS A 54 -6.14 3.04 5.96
N ASN A 55 -5.98 1.80 6.39
CA ASN A 55 -6.85 1.17 7.37
C ASN A 55 -6.54 1.60 8.83
N SER A 56 -5.39 2.21 9.05
CA SER A 56 -4.93 2.63 10.38
C SER A 56 -5.19 4.10 10.68
N TYR A 57 -5.17 4.94 9.64
CA TYR A 57 -5.28 6.40 9.79
C TYR A 57 -6.30 7.00 8.83
N GLU A 58 -7.01 8.01 9.29
CA GLU A 58 -7.92 8.82 8.49
C GLU A 58 -7.23 10.06 7.92
N GLY A 59 -7.77 10.59 6.84
CA GLY A 59 -7.32 11.87 6.27
C GLY A 59 -5.99 11.82 5.53
N ILE A 60 -5.53 10.66 5.11
CA ILE A 60 -4.32 10.54 4.26
C ILE A 60 -4.64 11.06 2.86
N GLU A 61 -3.74 11.87 2.30
CA GLU A 61 -3.79 12.34 0.91
C GLU A 61 -2.72 11.72 0.02
N GLU A 62 -1.50 11.59 0.55
CA GLU A 62 -0.37 11.04 -0.18
C GLU A 62 0.51 10.19 0.73
N ILE A 63 1.08 9.13 0.16
CA ILE A 63 2.13 8.33 0.79
C ILE A 63 3.31 8.23 -0.17
N LYS A 64 4.50 8.53 0.32
CA LYS A 64 5.75 8.30 -0.37
C LYS A 64 6.57 7.26 0.37
N ILE A 65 7.02 6.24 -0.34
CA ILE A 65 7.82 5.14 0.19
C ILE A 65 9.24 5.26 -0.34
N SER A 66 10.22 5.05 0.52
CA SER A 66 11.64 5.08 0.18
C SER A 66 12.43 4.07 0.99
N ASN A 67 13.65 3.78 0.54
CA ASN A 67 14.61 2.91 1.23
C ASN A 67 14.05 1.56 1.66
N PRO A 68 13.42 0.78 0.77
CA PRO A 68 12.94 -0.55 1.10
C PRO A 68 14.13 -1.48 1.37
N GLU A 69 14.04 -2.23 2.44
CA GLU A 69 15.09 -3.17 2.86
C GLU A 69 14.46 -4.50 3.26
N TYR A 70 15.01 -5.58 2.71
CA TYR A 70 14.60 -6.93 3.03
C TYR A 70 15.77 -7.72 3.59
N THR A 71 15.59 -8.24 4.79
CA THR A 71 16.60 -9.04 5.49
C THR A 71 16.20 -10.50 5.49
N SER A 72 17.02 -11.38 4.94
CA SER A 72 16.80 -12.82 4.92
C SER A 72 18.04 -13.57 5.43
N PRO A 73 17.89 -14.54 6.36
CA PRO A 73 16.81 -14.71 7.32
C PRO A 73 16.86 -13.63 8.41
N PRO A 74 15.75 -13.25 9.08
CA PRO A 74 14.48 -13.98 9.25
C PRO A 74 13.36 -13.61 8.25
N GLY A 75 13.64 -12.84 7.18
CA GLY A 75 12.61 -12.45 6.23
C GLY A 75 11.76 -11.26 6.70
N SER A 76 12.41 -10.22 7.23
CA SER A 76 11.78 -8.97 7.63
C SER A 76 11.93 -7.92 6.53
N TRP A 77 10.89 -7.12 6.35
CA TRP A 77 10.89 -6.01 5.40
C TRP A 77 10.61 -4.69 6.12
N SER A 78 11.33 -3.66 5.75
CA SER A 78 11.20 -2.32 6.30
C SER A 78 11.38 -1.26 5.23
N CYS A 79 10.87 -0.07 5.47
CA CYS A 79 11.06 1.08 4.61
C CYS A 79 10.87 2.38 5.39
N ASP A 80 11.15 3.50 4.72
CA ASP A 80 10.76 4.82 5.20
C ASP A 80 9.46 5.24 4.52
N VAL A 81 8.55 5.84 5.27
CA VAL A 81 7.31 6.41 4.76
C VAL A 81 7.23 7.88 5.09
N GLU A 82 6.75 8.67 4.14
CA GLU A 82 6.30 10.04 4.34
C GLU A 82 4.81 10.08 4.04
N ILE A 83 4.00 10.40 5.05
CA ILE A 83 2.55 10.48 4.92
C ILE A 83 2.14 11.94 4.96
N LYS A 84 1.46 12.39 3.91
CA LYS A 84 0.81 13.70 3.87
C LYS A 84 -0.65 13.55 4.21
N PHE A 85 -1.06 14.23 5.26
CA PHE A 85 -2.45 14.31 5.70
C PHE A 85 -3.12 15.58 5.17
N LYS A 86 -4.45 15.63 5.29
CA LYS A 86 -5.20 16.85 5.08
C LYS A 86 -4.63 17.99 5.93
N HIS A 87 -4.72 19.23 5.46
CA HIS A 87 -4.17 20.42 6.11
C HIS A 87 -2.64 20.51 6.11
N GLU A 88 -1.98 19.89 5.10
CA GLU A 88 -0.54 19.99 4.86
C GLU A 88 0.36 19.38 5.95
N GLU A 89 -0.18 18.64 6.90
CA GLU A 89 0.62 17.93 7.90
C GLU A 89 1.35 16.75 7.25
N LYS A 90 2.67 16.72 7.42
CA LYS A 90 3.53 15.64 6.92
C LYS A 90 4.22 14.94 8.07
N ILE A 91 4.18 13.61 8.06
CA ILE A 91 4.87 12.78 9.04
C ILE A 91 5.78 11.81 8.30
N LYS A 92 7.03 11.75 8.72
CA LYS A 92 8.06 10.89 8.15
C LYS A 92 8.64 9.98 9.23
N TYR A 93 8.64 8.68 8.96
CA TYR A 93 9.19 7.69 9.89
C TYR A 93 9.54 6.38 9.20
N GLY A 94 10.39 5.57 9.87
CA GLY A 94 10.68 4.22 9.45
C GLY A 94 9.65 3.23 9.97
N VAL A 95 9.26 2.26 9.14
CA VAL A 95 8.32 1.21 9.50
C VAL A 95 8.89 -0.16 9.16
N GLY A 96 8.66 -1.13 10.05
CA GLY A 96 8.72 -2.53 9.74
C GLY A 96 7.34 -3.02 9.34
N TYR A 97 7.24 -3.92 8.39
CA TYR A 97 5.97 -4.43 7.91
C TYR A 97 5.99 -5.94 7.67
N SER A 98 5.00 -6.62 8.21
CA SER A 98 4.76 -8.03 7.98
C SER A 98 3.55 -8.20 7.06
N ILE A 99 3.78 -8.76 5.88
CA ILE A 99 2.70 -8.98 4.91
C ILE A 99 1.76 -10.10 5.34
N ASP A 100 2.25 -11.07 6.11
CA ASP A 100 1.45 -12.22 6.56
C ASP A 100 0.43 -11.83 7.63
N THR A 101 0.80 -10.92 8.52
CA THR A 101 -0.06 -10.44 9.63
C THR A 101 -0.64 -9.07 9.37
N GLU A 102 -0.21 -8.38 8.31
CA GLU A 102 -0.55 -6.98 8.01
C GLU A 102 -0.21 -6.02 9.17
N GLU A 103 0.77 -6.39 9.98
CA GLU A 103 1.21 -5.59 11.13
C GLU A 103 2.30 -4.58 10.73
N ILE A 104 2.11 -3.36 11.20
CA ILE A 104 3.07 -2.26 11.08
C ILE A 104 3.77 -2.09 12.43
N THR A 105 5.10 -2.11 12.40
CA THR A 105 5.93 -1.80 13.55
C THR A 105 6.64 -0.46 13.32
N ASP A 106 6.34 0.53 14.13
CA ASP A 106 6.97 1.84 14.05
C ASP A 106 8.39 1.74 14.60
N SER A 107 9.39 1.94 13.75
CA SER A 107 10.78 1.78 14.16
C SER A 107 11.47 3.10 14.53
N SER A 108 11.16 4.21 13.91
CA SER A 108 11.79 5.48 14.24
C SER A 108 11.01 6.69 13.73
N LEU A 109 10.32 7.36 14.63
CA LEU A 109 9.92 8.75 14.41
C LEU A 109 11.16 9.64 14.54
N GLU A 110 11.27 10.67 13.71
CA GLU A 110 12.36 11.66 13.85
C GLU A 110 12.40 12.20 15.27
N TRP A 111 13.59 12.20 15.86
CA TRP A 111 13.75 12.47 17.29
C TRP A 111 13.18 13.81 17.76
N GLU A 112 13.35 14.86 16.95
CA GLU A 112 12.91 16.22 17.31
C GLU A 112 11.39 16.39 17.38
N ASN A 113 10.65 15.65 16.55
CA ASN A 113 9.19 15.73 16.43
C ASN A 113 8.45 14.51 16.98
N ARG A 114 9.17 13.58 17.57
CA ARG A 114 8.65 12.25 17.94
C ARG A 114 7.37 12.28 18.76
N VAL A 115 7.28 13.16 19.76
CA VAL A 115 6.12 13.24 20.64
C VAL A 115 4.94 13.85 19.91
N LYS A 116 5.16 14.92 19.16
CA LYS A 116 4.14 15.61 18.36
C LYS A 116 3.56 14.70 17.27
N ASP A 117 4.44 14.02 16.54
CA ASP A 117 4.03 13.16 15.44
C ASP A 117 3.28 11.93 15.96
N ARG A 118 3.70 11.33 17.05
CA ARG A 118 2.98 10.23 17.69
C ARG A 118 1.61 10.66 18.20
N GLN A 119 1.50 11.83 18.79
CA GLN A 119 0.23 12.39 19.23
C GLN A 119 -0.70 12.60 18.03
N PHE A 120 -0.20 13.20 16.94
CA PHE A 120 -0.95 13.41 15.72
C PHE A 120 -1.46 12.09 15.13
N LEU A 121 -0.61 11.07 15.01
CA LEU A 121 -1.01 9.75 14.53
C LEU A 121 -2.07 9.11 15.42
N ASN A 122 -1.96 9.23 16.73
CA ASN A 122 -2.95 8.71 17.67
C ASN A 122 -4.31 9.43 17.58
N GLU A 123 -4.29 10.73 17.32
CA GLU A 123 -5.50 11.54 17.15
C GLU A 123 -6.19 11.29 15.78
N ASN A 124 -5.45 10.80 14.80
CA ASN A 124 -5.94 10.52 13.45
C ASN A 124 -6.11 9.02 13.17
N LYS A 125 -6.27 8.20 14.19
CA LYS A 125 -6.62 6.79 14.02
C LYS A 125 -8.00 6.67 13.38
N GLY A 126 -8.08 5.85 12.33
CA GLY A 126 -9.30 5.66 11.59
C GLY A 126 -9.03 5.00 10.25
N LYS A 127 -9.82 5.34 9.26
CA LYS A 127 -9.71 4.76 7.92
C LYS A 127 -9.77 5.84 6.85
N THR A 128 -8.88 5.77 5.88
CA THR A 128 -8.93 6.56 4.65
C THR A 128 -9.62 5.74 3.57
N ALA A 129 -10.87 6.06 3.26
CA ALA A 129 -11.67 5.34 2.26
C ALA A 129 -11.43 5.83 0.82
N SER A 130 -11.00 7.07 0.65
CA SER A 130 -10.73 7.65 -0.67
C SER A 130 -9.42 7.12 -1.27
N LYS A 131 -9.31 7.20 -2.59
CA LYS A 131 -8.03 6.96 -3.27
C LYS A 131 -7.03 8.04 -2.90
N ILE A 132 -5.79 7.62 -2.71
CA ILE A 132 -4.66 8.49 -2.37
C ILE A 132 -3.58 8.37 -3.43
N ARG A 133 -2.75 9.40 -3.53
CA ARG A 133 -1.54 9.34 -4.36
C ARG A 133 -0.45 8.57 -3.63
N VAL A 134 0.21 7.68 -4.35
CA VAL A 134 1.33 6.88 -3.83
C VAL A 134 2.54 7.05 -4.72
N THR A 135 3.68 7.38 -4.13
CA THR A 135 4.98 7.31 -4.80
C THR A 135 5.74 6.12 -4.20
N TYR A 136 5.99 5.15 -5.03
CA TYR A 136 6.69 3.92 -4.64
C TYR A 136 8.21 4.12 -4.60
N SER A 137 8.93 3.20 -3.98
CA SER A 137 10.37 3.31 -3.76
C SER A 137 11.21 3.43 -5.02
N ASN A 138 10.72 2.94 -6.15
CA ASN A 138 11.36 3.07 -7.47
C ASN A 138 10.95 4.35 -8.21
N ASN A 139 10.29 5.30 -7.55
CA ASN A 139 9.72 6.55 -8.06
C ASN A 139 8.53 6.39 -9.03
N ASP A 140 7.97 5.21 -9.17
CA ASP A 140 6.68 5.06 -9.86
C ASP A 140 5.57 5.72 -9.03
N GLU A 141 4.63 6.36 -9.71
CA GLU A 141 3.47 6.98 -9.09
C GLU A 141 2.20 6.19 -9.40
N GLY A 142 1.27 6.18 -8.46
CA GLY A 142 0.00 5.51 -8.60
C GLY A 142 -1.07 6.03 -7.65
N GLU A 143 -2.23 5.42 -7.72
CA GLU A 143 -3.36 5.69 -6.81
C GLU A 143 -3.87 4.39 -6.19
N GLN A 144 -4.16 4.43 -4.90
CA GLN A 144 -4.76 3.32 -4.16
C GLN A 144 -5.92 3.77 -3.28
#